data_10d94802aef191d065a1d827e9a55791
#
_entry.id   10d94802aef191d065a1d827e9a55791
#
_cell.length_a   1.000
_cell.length_b   1.000
_cell.length_c   1.000
_cell.angle_alpha   90.00
_cell.angle_beta   90.00
_cell.angle_gamma   90.00
#
_symmetry.space_group_name_H-M   'P 1'
#
loop_
_entity.id
_entity.type
_entity.pdbx_description
1 polymer ?
#
loop_
_entity_poly.entity_id
_entity_poly.type
_entity_poly.pdbx_seq_one_letter_code
_entity_poly.pdbx_strand_id
1 'polypeptide(L)'
;PTTLTGSIGIFGMFPNAKGLTDKIGVNFDVVKTNKYADFGMLTRPMNDGEKGLMQMYVNNGYDLFLTRCSDGRGISKEDLDKIAQGRVWTGSKAKELGLVDELGGLDKALDIAIAKAGVDAYTVMSYPKKESFFESLMNTNPGNYIKARMLKGTMGEIYQQFSVLENFDKCDRIQARVPVSYTHLRAHET
;
A
#
# COMPACT_ATOMS: atom_id res chain seq x y z
N PRO A 1 2.10 -21.98 1.84
CA PRO A 1 3.29 -21.95 2.73
C PRO A 1 4.23 -20.79 2.38
N THR A 2 4.42 -20.48 1.09
CA THR A 2 5.37 -19.48 0.58
C THR A 2 4.77 -18.08 0.42
N THR A 3 3.46 -17.91 0.52
CA THR A 3 2.80 -16.61 0.46
C THR A 3 3.35 -15.67 1.52
N LEU A 4 3.68 -14.45 1.15
CA LEU A 4 4.12 -13.43 2.08
C LEU A 4 2.92 -12.82 2.79
N THR A 5 3.04 -12.65 4.11
CA THR A 5 2.04 -12.02 4.98
C THR A 5 2.74 -11.25 6.11
N GLY A 6 1.98 -10.68 7.02
CA GLY A 6 2.49 -9.83 8.09
C GLY A 6 2.43 -8.36 7.70
N SER A 7 3.59 -7.69 7.68
CA SER A 7 3.68 -6.24 7.42
C SER A 7 2.82 -5.40 8.37
N ILE A 8 2.75 -5.84 9.64
CA ILE A 8 2.09 -5.06 10.69
C ILE A 8 2.96 -3.86 10.99
N GLY A 9 2.67 -2.75 10.30
CA GLY A 9 3.45 -1.53 10.38
C GLY A 9 2.77 -0.42 9.60
N ILE A 10 3.15 0.81 9.86
CA ILE A 10 2.65 2.01 9.18
C ILE A 10 3.86 2.86 8.76
N PHE A 11 3.81 3.38 7.55
CA PHE A 11 4.77 4.35 7.07
C PHE A 11 4.08 5.42 6.23
N GLY A 12 4.69 6.60 6.15
CA GLY A 12 4.29 7.67 5.25
C GLY A 12 5.44 8.04 4.31
N MET A 13 5.12 8.33 3.04
CA MET A 13 6.09 8.82 2.07
C MET A 13 5.68 10.21 1.61
N PHE A 14 6.58 11.17 1.78
CA PHE A 14 6.36 12.57 1.46
C PHE A 14 7.48 13.03 0.51
N PRO A 15 7.27 12.94 -0.82
CA PRO A 15 8.27 13.38 -1.79
C PRO A 15 8.49 14.89 -1.71
N ASN A 16 9.68 15.32 -2.02
CA ASN A 16 10.08 16.72 -2.09
C ASN A 16 10.74 16.99 -3.44
N ALA A 17 10.11 17.83 -4.25
CA ALA A 17 10.57 18.18 -5.59
C ALA A 17 11.39 19.47 -5.63
N LYS A 18 11.63 20.14 -4.47
CA LYS A 18 12.31 21.45 -4.44
C LYS A 18 13.65 21.43 -5.17
N GLY A 19 14.47 20.41 -4.95
CA GLY A 19 15.79 20.33 -5.60
C GLY A 19 15.71 20.16 -7.12
N LEU A 20 14.61 19.60 -7.66
CA LEU A 20 14.38 19.52 -9.09
C LEU A 20 13.90 20.88 -9.63
N THR A 21 12.93 21.50 -8.97
CA THR A 21 12.35 22.77 -9.40
C THR A 21 13.37 23.90 -9.35
N ASP A 22 14.26 23.93 -8.36
CA ASP A 22 15.38 24.88 -8.29
C ASP A 22 16.31 24.76 -9.52
N LYS A 23 16.60 23.52 -9.97
CA LYS A 23 17.46 23.27 -11.14
C LYS A 23 16.87 23.76 -12.46
N ILE A 24 15.55 23.75 -12.59
CA ILE A 24 14.84 24.19 -13.80
C ILE A 24 14.33 25.64 -13.70
N GLY A 25 14.70 26.35 -12.62
CA GLY A 25 14.36 27.77 -12.43
C GLY A 25 12.88 28.02 -12.08
N VAL A 26 12.15 26.98 -11.61
CA VAL A 26 10.75 27.13 -11.18
C VAL A 26 10.71 27.46 -9.69
N ASN A 27 10.13 28.61 -9.37
CA ASN A 27 9.90 29.06 -8.00
C ASN A 27 8.41 28.94 -7.65
N PHE A 28 8.14 28.67 -6.37
CA PHE A 28 6.79 28.61 -5.83
C PHE A 28 6.63 29.68 -4.76
N ASP A 29 5.58 30.44 -4.87
CA ASP A 29 5.13 31.34 -3.82
C ASP A 29 3.87 30.75 -3.15
N VAL A 30 3.76 30.92 -1.81
CA VAL A 30 2.71 30.29 -1.03
C VAL A 30 2.01 31.35 -0.19
N VAL A 31 0.73 31.55 -0.49
CA VAL A 31 -0.18 32.31 0.37
C VAL A 31 -0.94 31.35 1.27
N LYS A 32 -0.82 31.51 2.58
CA LYS A 32 -1.43 30.61 3.57
C LYS A 32 -2.09 31.37 4.71
N THR A 33 -3.19 30.83 5.21
CA THR A 33 -4.00 31.42 6.28
C THR A 33 -3.56 30.98 7.68
N ASN A 34 -2.80 29.86 7.76
CA ASN A 34 -2.24 29.39 9.04
C ASN A 34 -0.90 28.66 8.85
N LYS A 35 -0.25 28.32 9.94
CA LYS A 35 1.12 27.76 9.97
C LYS A 35 1.28 26.47 9.13
N TYR A 36 0.26 25.64 9.06
CA TYR A 36 0.31 24.31 8.43
C TYR A 36 -0.61 24.17 7.22
N ALA A 37 -1.12 25.28 6.66
CA ALA A 37 -2.05 25.23 5.53
C ALA A 37 -1.43 24.65 4.26
N ASP A 38 -0.10 24.73 4.12
CA ASP A 38 0.69 24.17 3.02
C ASP A 38 1.37 22.83 3.38
N PHE A 39 0.84 22.13 4.39
CA PHE A 39 1.37 20.84 4.82
C PHE A 39 1.33 19.80 3.69
N GLY A 40 2.45 19.09 3.52
CA GLY A 40 2.56 18.00 2.55
C GLY A 40 2.69 18.44 1.08
N MET A 41 2.94 19.72 0.82
CA MET A 41 3.27 20.18 -0.55
C MET A 41 4.61 19.62 -1.01
N LEU A 42 4.70 19.31 -2.32
CA LEU A 42 5.93 18.80 -2.96
C LEU A 42 7.02 19.86 -3.14
N THR A 43 6.64 21.13 -3.02
CA THR A 43 7.47 22.29 -3.38
C THR A 43 8.46 22.70 -2.31
N ARG A 44 8.37 22.12 -1.12
CA ARG A 44 9.29 22.35 -0.01
C ARG A 44 9.43 21.13 0.90
N PRO A 45 10.54 20.99 1.62
CA PRO A 45 10.65 19.97 2.66
C PRO A 45 9.72 20.28 3.84
N MET A 46 9.30 19.25 4.55
CA MET A 46 8.60 19.40 5.82
C MET A 46 9.52 20.06 6.86
N ASN A 47 8.96 20.99 7.62
CA ASN A 47 9.62 21.51 8.81
C ASN A 47 9.52 20.52 10.00
N ASP A 48 10.27 20.77 11.05
CA ASP A 48 10.36 19.83 12.18
C ASP A 48 9.03 19.70 12.95
N GLY A 49 8.22 20.75 13.01
CA GLY A 49 6.87 20.67 13.57
C GLY A 49 5.97 19.75 12.76
N GLU A 50 6.02 19.85 11.44
CA GLU A 50 5.26 18.98 10.53
C GLU A 50 5.73 17.52 10.62
N LYS A 51 7.04 17.29 10.68
CA LYS A 51 7.60 15.95 10.90
C LYS A 51 7.14 15.36 12.23
N GLY A 52 7.14 16.17 13.30
CA GLY A 52 6.66 15.75 14.61
C GLY A 52 5.19 15.35 14.61
N LEU A 53 4.33 16.14 13.95
CA LEU A 53 2.91 15.80 13.80
C LEU A 53 2.71 14.50 13.02
N MET A 54 3.46 14.30 11.93
CA MET A 54 3.38 13.06 11.15
C MET A 54 3.89 11.86 11.92
N GLN A 55 4.99 12.02 12.66
CA GLN A 55 5.50 10.94 13.51
C GLN A 55 4.48 10.54 14.59
N MET A 56 3.84 11.51 15.21
CA MET A 56 2.77 11.25 16.18
C MET A 56 1.60 10.51 15.53
N TYR A 57 1.18 10.91 14.33
CA TYR A 57 0.10 10.26 13.60
C TYR A 57 0.47 8.80 13.25
N VAL A 58 1.68 8.56 12.75
CA VAL A 58 2.19 7.22 12.44
C VAL A 58 2.26 6.35 13.69
N ASN A 59 2.76 6.89 14.80
CA ASN A 59 2.85 6.17 16.07
C ASN A 59 1.46 5.78 16.60
N ASN A 60 0.51 6.70 16.58
CA ASN A 60 -0.86 6.42 17.00
C ASN A 60 -1.55 5.38 16.10
N GLY A 61 -1.32 5.47 14.79
CA GLY A 61 -1.83 4.50 13.84
C GLY A 61 -1.21 3.11 14.04
N TYR A 62 0.09 3.06 14.32
CA TYR A 62 0.77 1.80 14.61
C TYR A 62 0.28 1.17 15.93
N ASP A 63 0.10 1.97 16.98
CA ASP A 63 -0.45 1.49 18.24
C ASP A 63 -1.87 0.94 18.06
N LEU A 64 -2.72 1.63 17.30
CA LEU A 64 -4.06 1.14 16.94
C LEU A 64 -3.98 -0.19 16.16
N PHE A 65 -3.06 -0.31 15.22
CA PHE A 65 -2.86 -1.55 14.45
C PHE A 65 -2.45 -2.70 15.37
N LEU A 66 -1.46 -2.49 16.24
CA LEU A 66 -1.07 -3.48 17.24
C LEU A 66 -2.24 -3.88 18.15
N THR A 67 -3.02 -2.91 18.61
CA THR A 67 -4.20 -3.17 19.45
C THR A 67 -5.19 -4.08 18.74
N ARG A 68 -5.55 -3.78 17.50
CA ARG A 68 -6.48 -4.60 16.72
C ARG A 68 -5.97 -6.02 16.45
N CYS A 69 -4.68 -6.15 16.17
CA CYS A 69 -4.07 -7.47 15.98
C CYS A 69 -3.98 -8.25 17.29
N SER A 70 -3.63 -7.59 18.39
CA SER A 70 -3.58 -8.15 19.73
C SER A 70 -4.96 -8.70 20.14
N ASP A 71 -5.99 -7.88 20.03
CA ASP A 71 -7.38 -8.25 20.34
C ASP A 71 -7.86 -9.42 19.48
N GLY A 72 -7.56 -9.37 18.18
CA GLY A 72 -8.00 -10.39 17.22
C GLY A 72 -7.25 -11.72 17.30
N ARG A 73 -6.02 -11.71 17.80
CA ARG A 73 -5.14 -12.89 17.86
C ARG A 73 -4.90 -13.42 19.28
N GLY A 74 -5.28 -12.67 20.31
CA GLY A 74 -5.01 -13.03 21.70
C GLY A 74 -3.51 -13.04 22.04
N ILE A 75 -2.69 -12.28 21.32
CA ILE A 75 -1.25 -12.12 21.53
C ILE A 75 -1.04 -10.80 22.27
N SER A 76 -0.17 -10.72 23.25
CA SER A 76 0.12 -9.45 23.93
C SER A 76 0.71 -8.42 22.95
N LYS A 77 0.44 -7.12 23.17
CA LYS A 77 1.01 -6.07 22.29
C LYS A 77 2.54 -6.10 22.27
N GLU A 78 3.14 -6.41 23.41
CA GLU A 78 4.60 -6.50 23.58
C GLU A 78 5.20 -7.66 22.75
N ASP A 79 4.53 -8.81 22.71
CA ASP A 79 5.00 -9.97 21.93
C ASP A 79 4.69 -9.78 20.45
N LEU A 80 3.54 -9.17 20.13
CA LEU A 80 3.18 -8.83 18.78
C LEU A 80 4.17 -7.81 18.17
N ASP A 81 4.59 -6.80 18.94
CA ASP A 81 5.56 -5.79 18.46
C ASP A 81 6.89 -6.42 18.05
N LYS A 82 7.34 -7.46 18.74
CA LYS A 82 8.58 -8.19 18.39
C LYS A 82 8.54 -8.81 16.99
N ILE A 83 7.36 -9.18 16.51
CA ILE A 83 7.14 -9.82 15.21
C ILE A 83 6.46 -8.88 14.18
N ALA A 84 6.09 -7.68 14.61
CA ALA A 84 5.49 -6.60 13.82
C ALA A 84 6.55 -5.66 13.23
N GLN A 85 6.40 -4.36 13.37
CA GLN A 85 7.31 -3.30 12.89
C GLN A 85 7.53 -3.36 11.36
N GLY A 86 6.50 -3.75 10.62
CA GLY A 86 6.56 -3.88 9.17
C GLY A 86 7.27 -5.13 8.64
N ARG A 87 7.66 -6.07 9.50
CA ARG A 87 8.29 -7.32 9.07
C ARG A 87 7.32 -8.18 8.28
N VAL A 88 7.86 -8.88 7.29
CA VAL A 88 7.14 -9.82 6.44
C VAL A 88 7.56 -11.24 6.76
N TRP A 89 6.60 -12.14 6.71
CA TRP A 89 6.78 -13.54 7.03
C TRP A 89 6.22 -14.42 5.91
N THR A 90 6.83 -15.58 5.69
CA THR A 90 6.19 -16.62 4.87
C THR A 90 4.96 -17.17 5.59
N GLY A 91 3.98 -17.69 4.85
CA GLY A 91 2.78 -18.27 5.44
C GLY A 91 3.09 -19.35 6.49
N SER A 92 4.09 -20.20 6.23
CA SER A 92 4.54 -21.21 7.20
C SER A 92 5.03 -20.55 8.50
N LYS A 93 5.91 -19.55 8.40
CA LYS A 93 6.43 -18.86 9.58
C LYS A 93 5.34 -18.05 10.30
N ALA A 94 4.45 -17.42 9.55
CA ALA A 94 3.33 -16.69 10.11
C ALA A 94 2.36 -17.60 10.91
N LYS A 95 2.18 -18.85 10.48
CA LYS A 95 1.41 -19.84 11.25
C LYS A 95 2.10 -20.20 12.56
N GLU A 96 3.42 -20.42 12.56
CA GLU A 96 4.19 -20.66 13.78
C GLU A 96 4.13 -19.48 14.77
N LEU A 97 4.09 -18.25 14.24
CA LEU A 97 3.99 -17.02 15.01
C LEU A 97 2.55 -16.67 15.46
N GLY A 98 1.55 -17.46 15.10
CA GLY A 98 0.15 -17.21 15.44
C GLY A 98 -0.52 -16.11 14.61
N LEU A 99 0.12 -15.64 13.55
CA LEU A 99 -0.44 -14.60 12.66
C LEU A 99 -1.41 -15.17 11.61
N VAL A 100 -1.35 -16.49 11.35
CA VAL A 100 -2.19 -17.21 10.40
C VAL A 100 -2.73 -18.47 11.07
N ASP A 101 -4.00 -18.75 10.88
CA ASP A 101 -4.67 -19.90 11.50
C ASP A 101 -4.42 -21.19 10.71
N GLU A 102 -4.60 -21.13 9.37
CA GLU A 102 -4.48 -22.29 8.50
C GLU A 102 -3.66 -21.99 7.25
N LEU A 103 -3.01 -23.03 6.73
CA LEU A 103 -2.36 -23.01 5.43
C LEU A 103 -3.25 -23.74 4.42
N GLY A 104 -3.47 -23.11 3.27
CA GLY A 104 -4.32 -23.69 2.22
C GLY A 104 -4.49 -22.75 1.03
N GLY A 105 -5.23 -23.22 0.04
CA GLY A 105 -5.68 -22.44 -1.09
C GLY A 105 -7.04 -21.79 -0.85
N LEU A 106 -7.63 -21.28 -1.94
CA LEU A 106 -8.94 -20.65 -1.91
C LEU A 106 -10.03 -21.62 -1.45
N ASP A 107 -9.97 -22.89 -1.87
CA ASP A 107 -10.95 -23.91 -1.50
C ASP A 107 -11.00 -24.10 0.02
N LYS A 108 -9.82 -24.21 0.66
CA LYS A 108 -9.72 -24.31 2.12
C LYS A 108 -10.29 -23.07 2.83
N ALA A 109 -10.05 -21.87 2.26
CA ALA A 109 -10.60 -20.63 2.81
C ALA A 109 -12.14 -20.59 2.69
N LEU A 110 -12.70 -21.08 1.58
CA LEU A 110 -14.14 -21.19 1.38
C LEU A 110 -14.77 -22.19 2.37
N ASP A 111 -14.16 -23.36 2.55
CA ASP A 111 -14.64 -24.36 3.51
C ASP A 111 -14.72 -23.80 4.93
N ILE A 112 -13.67 -23.09 5.35
CA ILE A 112 -13.62 -22.43 6.66
C ILE A 112 -14.70 -21.33 6.76
N ALA A 113 -14.89 -20.53 5.72
CA ALA A 113 -15.88 -19.47 5.69
C ALA A 113 -17.31 -20.03 5.78
N ILE A 114 -17.61 -21.09 5.02
CA ILE A 114 -18.91 -21.79 5.04
C ILE A 114 -19.17 -22.37 6.43
N ALA A 115 -18.19 -23.07 6.99
CA ALA A 115 -18.30 -23.64 8.33
C ALA A 115 -18.57 -22.57 9.41
N LYS A 116 -17.87 -21.44 9.34
CA LYS A 116 -18.07 -20.31 10.27
C LYS A 116 -19.40 -19.60 10.07
N ALA A 117 -19.91 -19.53 8.85
CA ALA A 117 -21.20 -18.93 8.54
C ALA A 117 -22.38 -19.83 8.90
N GLY A 118 -22.16 -21.14 9.02
CA GLY A 118 -23.22 -22.13 9.31
C GLY A 118 -24.28 -22.21 8.22
N VAL A 119 -23.88 -22.07 6.95
CA VAL A 119 -24.80 -22.09 5.79
C VAL A 119 -24.62 -23.38 4.99
N ASP A 120 -25.72 -23.96 4.52
CA ASP A 120 -25.73 -25.18 3.69
C ASP A 120 -25.66 -24.84 2.18
N ALA A 121 -26.08 -23.64 1.79
CA ALA A 121 -26.03 -23.16 0.41
C ALA A 121 -25.36 -21.82 0.30
N TYR A 122 -24.49 -21.67 -0.68
CA TYR A 122 -23.73 -20.45 -0.92
C TYR A 122 -23.50 -20.20 -2.41
N THR A 123 -23.22 -18.94 -2.74
CA THR A 123 -22.80 -18.52 -4.08
C THR A 123 -21.50 -17.75 -3.98
N VAL A 124 -20.51 -18.12 -4.80
CA VAL A 124 -19.26 -17.40 -4.89
C VAL A 124 -19.36 -16.28 -5.93
N MET A 125 -19.17 -15.05 -5.51
CA MET A 125 -19.18 -13.89 -6.38
C MET A 125 -17.81 -13.22 -6.36
N SER A 126 -17.29 -12.91 -7.54
CA SER A 126 -16.00 -12.20 -7.67
C SER A 126 -16.21 -10.70 -7.86
N TYR A 127 -15.45 -9.88 -7.12
CA TYR A 127 -15.42 -8.43 -7.26
C TYR A 127 -13.98 -7.95 -7.42
N PRO A 128 -13.73 -6.92 -8.28
CA PRO A 128 -14.70 -6.34 -9.22
C PRO A 128 -15.13 -7.37 -10.26
N LYS A 129 -16.35 -7.23 -10.79
CA LYS A 129 -16.78 -8.05 -11.93
C LYS A 129 -15.78 -7.88 -13.05
N LYS A 130 -15.27 -8.98 -13.62
CA LYS A 130 -14.42 -8.90 -14.81
C LYS A 130 -15.25 -8.24 -15.91
N GLU A 131 -14.83 -7.06 -16.35
CA GLU A 131 -15.41 -6.45 -17.54
C GLU A 131 -15.22 -7.41 -18.70
N SER A 132 -16.26 -7.62 -19.49
CA SER A 132 -16.16 -8.34 -20.76
C SER A 132 -15.14 -7.61 -21.63
N PHE A 133 -14.34 -8.36 -22.41
CA PHE A 133 -13.41 -7.73 -23.37
C PHE A 133 -14.09 -6.66 -24.22
N PHE A 134 -15.36 -6.84 -24.54
CA PHE A 134 -16.19 -5.89 -25.29
C PHE A 134 -16.52 -4.63 -24.47
N GLU A 135 -16.84 -4.75 -23.19
CA GLU A 135 -17.06 -3.60 -22.28
C GLU A 135 -15.76 -2.84 -22.05
N SER A 136 -14.65 -3.53 -21.87
CA SER A 136 -13.32 -2.90 -21.75
C SER A 136 -12.96 -2.13 -23.03
N LEU A 137 -13.29 -2.65 -24.21
CA LEU A 137 -13.05 -2.01 -25.50
C LEU A 137 -13.95 -0.75 -25.68
N MET A 138 -15.21 -0.82 -25.23
CA MET A 138 -16.17 0.29 -25.32
C MET A 138 -15.90 1.38 -24.29
N ASN A 139 -15.45 1.02 -23.07
CA ASN A 139 -15.16 1.94 -21.98
C ASN A 139 -13.74 2.54 -22.06
N THR A 140 -12.85 1.97 -22.86
CA THR A 140 -11.50 2.51 -23.05
C THR A 140 -11.57 3.70 -24.00
N ASN A 141 -11.44 4.91 -23.48
CA ASN A 141 -11.33 6.12 -24.28
C ASN A 141 -10.07 5.97 -25.20
N PRO A 142 -10.25 5.91 -26.54
CA PRO A 142 -9.15 5.64 -27.49
C PRO A 142 -7.95 6.57 -27.30
N GLY A 143 -8.20 7.79 -26.84
CA GLY A 143 -7.16 8.78 -26.55
C GLY A 143 -6.24 8.39 -25.41
N ASN A 144 -6.75 7.73 -24.37
CA ASN A 144 -5.93 7.31 -23.22
C ASN A 144 -5.07 6.09 -23.56
N TYR A 145 -5.59 5.16 -24.37
CA TYR A 145 -4.82 3.99 -24.82
C TYR A 145 -3.64 4.40 -25.72
N ILE A 146 -3.87 5.33 -26.65
CA ILE A 146 -2.84 5.85 -27.55
C ILE A 146 -1.78 6.61 -26.75
N LYS A 147 -2.19 7.48 -25.80
CA LYS A 147 -1.27 8.18 -24.90
C LYS A 147 -0.44 7.23 -24.06
N ALA A 148 -1.05 6.22 -23.42
CA ALA A 148 -0.35 5.25 -22.61
C ALA A 148 0.65 4.42 -23.42
N ARG A 149 0.29 4.02 -24.65
CA ARG A 149 1.17 3.26 -25.54
C ARG A 149 2.33 4.11 -26.09
N MET A 150 2.08 5.37 -26.39
CA MET A 150 3.08 6.32 -26.84
C MET A 150 4.09 6.66 -25.73
N LEU A 151 3.60 6.94 -24.53
CA LEU A 151 4.41 7.18 -23.32
C LEU A 151 5.24 5.94 -22.96
N LYS A 152 4.65 4.75 -22.97
CA LYS A 152 5.35 3.50 -22.69
C LYS A 152 6.44 3.19 -23.74
N GLY A 153 6.20 3.49 -25.01
CA GLY A 153 7.18 3.34 -26.08
C GLY A 153 8.34 4.33 -26.03
N THR A 154 8.09 5.55 -25.54
CA THR A 154 9.10 6.62 -25.49
C THR A 154 9.90 6.62 -24.18
N MET A 155 9.30 6.23 -23.06
CA MET A 155 9.89 6.29 -21.73
C MET A 155 10.42 4.95 -21.20
N GLY A 156 10.16 3.82 -21.88
CA GLY A 156 10.67 2.50 -21.48
C GLY A 156 10.41 2.16 -20.01
N GLU A 157 11.44 1.70 -19.30
CA GLU A 157 11.34 1.34 -17.87
C GLU A 157 11.01 2.52 -16.95
N ILE A 158 11.32 3.75 -17.36
CA ILE A 158 11.03 4.98 -16.59
C ILE A 158 9.52 5.22 -16.52
N TYR A 159 8.73 4.70 -17.47
CA TYR A 159 7.27 4.83 -17.47
C TYR A 159 6.62 4.23 -16.21
N GLN A 160 7.13 3.14 -15.69
CA GLN A 160 6.60 2.53 -14.45
C GLN A 160 6.81 3.46 -13.25
N GLN A 161 7.95 4.11 -13.15
CA GLN A 161 8.23 5.08 -12.09
C GLN A 161 7.38 6.33 -12.24
N PHE A 162 7.15 6.78 -13.47
CA PHE A 162 6.31 7.94 -13.76
C PHE A 162 4.83 7.66 -13.49
N SER A 163 4.33 6.47 -13.77
CA SER A 163 2.95 6.08 -13.48
C SER A 163 2.65 6.02 -11.98
N VAL A 164 3.66 5.72 -11.16
CA VAL A 164 3.55 5.81 -9.69
C VAL A 164 3.37 7.27 -9.26
N LEU A 165 4.11 8.20 -9.88
CA LEU A 165 3.99 9.63 -9.59
C LEU A 165 2.65 10.22 -10.06
N GLU A 166 2.16 9.83 -11.23
CA GLU A 166 0.88 10.29 -11.78
C GLU A 166 -0.32 9.82 -10.92
N ASN A 167 -0.21 8.65 -10.31
CA ASN A 167 -1.24 8.11 -9.41
C ASN A 167 -1.03 8.49 -7.95
N PHE A 168 0.01 9.25 -7.63
CA PHE A 168 0.37 9.60 -6.25
C PHE A 168 -0.72 10.41 -5.55
N ASP A 169 -1.39 11.30 -6.26
CA ASP A 169 -2.52 12.09 -5.72
C ASP A 169 -3.77 11.27 -5.43
N LYS A 170 -3.87 10.08 -6.03
CA LYS A 170 -5.01 9.16 -5.86
C LYS A 170 -4.78 8.12 -4.77
N CYS A 171 -3.58 8.06 -4.22
CA CYS A 171 -3.23 7.12 -3.17
C CYS A 171 -3.21 7.81 -1.81
N ASP A 172 -3.70 7.13 -0.78
CA ASP A 172 -3.47 7.57 0.59
C ASP A 172 -1.97 7.68 0.86
N ARG A 173 -1.54 8.84 1.35
CA ARG A 173 -0.12 9.13 1.65
C ARG A 173 0.42 8.30 2.81
N ILE A 174 -0.48 7.75 3.62
CA ILE A 174 -0.14 6.85 4.73
C ILE A 174 -0.79 5.51 4.46
N GLN A 175 0.03 4.48 4.36
CA GLN A 175 -0.41 3.16 3.93
C GLN A 175 0.21 2.07 4.79
N ALA A 176 -0.59 1.03 5.10
CA ALA A 176 -0.12 -0.24 5.62
C ALA A 176 0.17 -1.15 4.43
N ARG A 177 1.42 -1.22 3.99
CA ARG A 177 1.84 -2.01 2.82
C ARG A 177 3.13 -2.76 3.07
N VAL A 178 3.31 -3.86 2.35
CA VAL A 178 4.63 -4.49 2.21
C VAL A 178 5.53 -3.55 1.40
N PRO A 179 6.71 -3.16 1.89
CA PRO A 179 7.63 -2.31 1.14
C PRO A 179 7.98 -2.92 -0.22
N VAL A 180 7.92 -2.13 -1.27
CA VAL A 180 8.16 -2.55 -2.67
C VAL A 180 9.56 -3.16 -2.87
N SER A 181 10.54 -2.77 -2.04
CA SER A 181 11.90 -3.33 -2.06
C SER A 181 11.97 -4.84 -1.85
N TYR A 182 10.97 -5.44 -1.20
CA TYR A 182 10.91 -6.89 -1.03
C TYR A 182 10.39 -7.65 -2.25
N THR A 183 9.71 -6.99 -3.17
CA THR A 183 9.20 -7.63 -4.39
C THR A 183 10.27 -7.71 -5.48
N HIS A 184 11.30 -6.86 -5.44
CA HIS A 184 12.38 -6.83 -6.44
C HIS A 184 13.53 -7.80 -6.15
N LEU A 185 13.77 -8.16 -4.88
CA LEU A 185 14.88 -9.04 -4.50
C LEU A 185 14.68 -10.51 -4.91
N ARG A 186 13.46 -10.93 -5.31
CA ARG A 186 13.19 -12.31 -5.76
C ARG A 186 13.20 -12.53 -7.26
N ALA A 187 13.22 -11.49 -8.07
CA ALA A 187 13.22 -11.62 -9.53
C ALA A 187 14.61 -11.96 -10.10
N HIS A 188 15.68 -11.97 -9.29
CA HIS A 188 17.04 -12.25 -9.70
C HIS A 188 17.64 -13.57 -9.18
N GLU A 189 16.85 -14.40 -8.47
CA GLU A 189 17.31 -15.67 -7.93
C GLU A 189 16.64 -16.91 -8.57
N THR A 190 16.16 -16.78 -9.81
CA THR A 190 15.75 -17.94 -10.61
C THR A 190 16.43 -17.95 -11.96
#